data_0e4b498c12f4cdccf3461d938ad84fe5
#
_entry.id   0e4b498c12f4cdccf3461d938ad84fe5
#
_cell.length_a   1.000
_cell.length_b   1.000
_cell.length_c   1.000
_cell.angle_alpha   90.00
_cell.angle_beta   90.00
_cell.angle_gamma   90.00
#
_symmetry.space_group_name_H-M   'P 1'
#
loop_
_entity.id
_entity.type
_entity.pdbx_description
1 polymer ?
#
loop_
_entity_poly.entity_id
_entity_poly.type
_entity_poly.pdbx_seq_one_letter_code
_entity_poly.pdbx_strand_id
1 'polypeptide(L)'
;IMELKVVNIKGEDTGRTVALSDAVFGIEPNDHAIYLDVKQYLANQRQGTHSSKGRSQMSGSTRKLGRQKGGGGARPGDIKSGVRVGGGRMFGPTPRDYSFKLNKKVKQLARKSALSYKAANNLITVVENLQFETPKTKEMLSIAKNLQVVDKKPLIVLANANKNVYLSARNLTRVNVVTASELNTYVVLNAQSLVLT
;
A
#
# COMPACT_ATOMS: atom_id res chain seq x y z
N ILE A 1 -17.82 -22.68 11.29
CA ILE A 1 -16.34 -22.76 11.38
C ILE A 1 -15.84 -23.19 10.02
N MET A 2 -15.01 -22.36 9.39
CA MET A 2 -14.40 -22.67 8.10
C MET A 2 -13.14 -23.49 8.32
N GLU A 3 -13.07 -24.68 7.74
CA GLU A 3 -11.88 -25.55 7.82
C GLU A 3 -11.13 -25.51 6.50
N LEU A 4 -9.81 -25.36 6.57
CA LEU A 4 -8.92 -25.41 5.41
C LEU A 4 -7.96 -26.58 5.53
N LYS A 5 -7.71 -27.23 4.41
CA LYS A 5 -6.70 -28.29 4.30
C LYS A 5 -5.31 -27.69 4.28
N VAL A 6 -4.38 -28.35 4.96
CA VAL A 6 -2.96 -27.98 4.93
C VAL A 6 -2.29 -28.74 3.78
N VAL A 7 -1.59 -28.00 2.91
CA VAL A 7 -0.84 -28.54 1.79
C VAL A 7 0.68 -28.50 2.06
N ASN A 8 1.41 -29.41 1.49
CA ASN A 8 2.87 -29.42 1.56
C ASN A 8 3.48 -28.48 0.49
N ILE A 9 4.79 -28.34 0.47
CA ILE A 9 5.56 -27.55 -0.52
C ILE A 9 5.34 -28.03 -1.97
N LYS A 10 4.93 -29.29 -2.17
CA LYS A 10 4.61 -29.86 -3.48
C LYS A 10 3.17 -29.59 -3.93
N GLY A 11 2.33 -29.03 -3.06
CA GLY A 11 0.91 -28.78 -3.34
C GLY A 11 0.00 -29.99 -3.05
N GLU A 12 0.51 -31.04 -2.38
CA GLU A 12 -0.25 -32.22 -2.02
C GLU A 12 -0.90 -32.01 -0.64
N ASP A 13 -2.08 -32.59 -0.44
CA ASP A 13 -2.81 -32.54 0.84
C ASP A 13 -2.06 -33.38 1.89
N THR A 14 -1.78 -32.81 3.04
CA THR A 14 -1.11 -33.48 4.16
C THR A 14 -2.06 -34.29 5.06
N GLY A 15 -3.37 -34.25 4.78
CA GLY A 15 -4.41 -34.85 5.62
C GLY A 15 -4.70 -34.08 6.90
N ARG A 16 -4.06 -32.93 7.13
CA ARG A 16 -4.33 -32.05 8.25
C ARG A 16 -5.32 -30.97 7.86
N THR A 17 -6.21 -30.60 8.79
CA THR A 17 -7.11 -29.45 8.61
C THR A 17 -6.88 -28.45 9.72
N VAL A 18 -7.03 -27.18 9.38
CA VAL A 18 -6.96 -26.05 10.32
C VAL A 18 -8.28 -25.32 10.31
N ALA A 19 -8.88 -25.17 11.49
CA ALA A 19 -10.10 -24.39 11.67
C ALA A 19 -9.76 -22.90 11.77
N LEU A 20 -10.35 -22.10 10.88
CA LEU A 20 -10.22 -20.65 10.93
C LEU A 20 -11.15 -20.08 12.00
N SER A 21 -10.65 -19.14 12.80
CA SER A 21 -11.43 -18.47 13.84
C SER A 21 -12.51 -17.56 13.22
N ASP A 22 -13.78 -17.81 13.55
CA ASP A 22 -14.90 -16.99 13.10
C ASP A 22 -14.78 -15.53 13.58
N ALA A 23 -14.12 -15.29 14.73
CA ALA A 23 -13.86 -13.94 15.24
C ALA A 23 -12.92 -13.10 14.36
N VAL A 24 -12.23 -13.72 13.39
CA VAL A 24 -11.29 -13.04 12.46
C VAL A 24 -11.74 -13.19 11.01
N PHE A 25 -12.13 -14.39 10.60
CA PHE A 25 -12.42 -14.72 9.20
C PHE A 25 -13.91 -14.84 8.89
N GLY A 26 -14.77 -14.90 9.91
CA GLY A 26 -16.23 -15.08 9.78
C GLY A 26 -17.04 -13.82 10.08
N ILE A 27 -16.41 -12.67 10.23
CA ILE A 27 -17.14 -11.41 10.47
C ILE A 27 -17.79 -10.89 9.19
N GLU A 28 -18.89 -10.16 9.33
CA GLU A 28 -19.47 -9.38 8.23
C GLU A 28 -18.52 -8.24 7.83
N PRO A 29 -18.06 -8.19 6.56
CA PRO A 29 -17.09 -7.20 6.12
C PRO A 29 -17.66 -5.78 6.14
N ASN A 30 -16.87 -4.83 6.63
CA ASN A 30 -17.20 -3.41 6.62
C ASN A 30 -16.34 -2.65 5.60
N ASP A 31 -16.93 -2.37 4.43
CA ASP A 31 -16.25 -1.73 3.30
C ASP A 31 -15.76 -0.31 3.62
N HIS A 32 -16.55 0.43 4.42
CA HIS A 32 -16.16 1.79 4.80
C HIS A 32 -14.91 1.81 5.70
N ALA A 33 -14.82 0.87 6.64
CA ALA A 33 -13.63 0.74 7.48
C ALA A 33 -12.40 0.37 6.64
N ILE A 34 -12.56 -0.56 5.69
CA ILE A 34 -11.51 -0.94 4.72
C ILE A 34 -11.05 0.27 3.92
N TYR A 35 -11.98 1.04 3.35
CA TYR A 35 -11.67 2.25 2.58
C TYR A 35 -10.88 3.26 3.40
N LEU A 36 -11.29 3.54 4.63
CA LEU A 36 -10.61 4.50 5.49
C LEU A 36 -9.18 4.06 5.83
N ASP A 37 -8.97 2.77 6.13
CA ASP A 37 -7.64 2.26 6.48
C ASP A 37 -6.68 2.27 5.28
N VAL A 38 -7.15 1.86 4.09
CA VAL A 38 -6.38 1.96 2.84
C VAL A 38 -6.05 3.41 2.50
N LYS A 39 -7.04 4.32 2.62
CA LYS A 39 -6.83 5.75 2.39
C LYS A 39 -5.78 6.32 3.33
N GLN A 40 -5.84 5.97 4.62
CA GLN A 40 -4.83 6.37 5.59
C GLN A 40 -3.44 5.84 5.22
N TYR A 41 -3.33 4.56 4.90
CA TYR A 41 -2.07 3.92 4.54
C TYR A 41 -1.40 4.64 3.36
N LEU A 42 -2.14 4.88 2.28
CA LEU A 42 -1.63 5.56 1.10
C LEU A 42 -1.30 7.04 1.37
N ALA A 43 -2.12 7.74 2.15
CA ALA A 43 -1.88 9.13 2.50
C ALA A 43 -0.61 9.29 3.35
N ASN A 44 -0.36 8.38 4.29
CA ASN A 44 0.82 8.41 5.16
C ASN A 44 2.14 8.10 4.43
N GLN A 45 2.08 7.56 3.20
CA GLN A 45 3.26 7.36 2.36
C GLN A 45 3.66 8.63 1.59
N ARG A 46 2.79 9.63 1.53
CA ARG A 46 3.03 10.86 0.78
C ARG A 46 3.94 11.79 1.57
N GLN A 47 5.03 12.25 0.99
CA GLN A 47 5.94 13.22 1.61
C GLN A 47 5.45 14.67 1.51
N GLY A 48 4.67 15.00 0.49
CA GLY A 48 4.08 16.32 0.30
C GLY A 48 5.09 17.46 0.09
N THR A 49 6.27 17.18 -0.46
CA THR A 49 7.38 18.14 -0.63
C THR A 49 7.24 19.05 -1.86
N HIS A 50 6.12 18.96 -2.59
CA HIS A 50 5.86 19.81 -3.74
C HIS A 50 5.76 21.28 -3.34
N SER A 51 6.42 22.16 -4.09
CA SER A 51 6.42 23.60 -3.84
C SER A 51 6.52 24.37 -5.15
N SER A 52 5.84 25.48 -5.23
CA SER A 52 6.00 26.48 -6.29
C SER A 52 6.31 27.83 -5.69
N LYS A 53 7.11 28.63 -6.41
CA LYS A 53 7.47 29.98 -5.96
C LYS A 53 6.30 30.93 -6.15
N GLY A 54 5.80 31.49 -5.07
CA GLY A 54 4.86 32.59 -5.08
C GLY A 54 5.54 33.92 -5.38
N ARG A 55 4.76 34.99 -5.57
CA ARG A 55 5.24 36.34 -5.89
C ARG A 55 6.33 36.84 -4.93
N SER A 56 6.19 36.59 -3.65
CA SER A 56 7.16 37.03 -2.62
C SER A 56 8.50 36.27 -2.68
N GLN A 57 8.48 35.05 -3.22
CA GLN A 57 9.65 34.16 -3.29
C GLN A 57 10.44 34.32 -4.61
N MET A 58 9.86 35.02 -5.60
CA MET A 58 10.53 35.27 -6.87
C MET A 58 11.58 36.38 -6.71
N SER A 59 12.74 36.18 -7.35
CA SER A 59 13.76 37.22 -7.50
C SER A 59 13.28 38.27 -8.49
N GLY A 60 13.58 39.53 -8.23
CA GLY A 60 13.25 40.65 -9.10
C GLY A 60 12.76 41.88 -8.33
N SER A 61 12.72 43.02 -9.03
CA SER A 61 12.30 44.30 -8.47
C SER A 61 10.81 44.31 -8.12
N THR A 62 10.45 44.97 -7.03
CA THR A 62 9.07 45.29 -6.66
C THR A 62 8.59 46.66 -7.22
N ARG A 63 9.48 47.35 -7.96
CA ARG A 63 9.16 48.62 -8.60
C ARG A 63 8.00 48.45 -9.57
N LYS A 64 7.09 49.44 -9.60
CA LYS A 64 6.00 49.50 -10.57
C LYS A 64 6.57 49.72 -11.96
N LEU A 65 6.17 48.87 -12.93
CA LEU A 65 6.72 48.89 -14.30
C LEU A 65 6.28 50.03 -15.18
N GLY A 66 5.15 50.66 -14.88
CA GLY A 66 4.59 51.76 -15.68
C GLY A 66 3.83 52.74 -14.86
N ARG A 67 3.55 53.91 -15.45
CA ARG A 67 2.70 54.94 -14.83
C ARG A 67 1.27 54.40 -14.64
N GLN A 68 0.58 54.92 -13.63
CA GLN A 68 -0.78 54.47 -13.31
C GLN A 68 -1.81 54.89 -14.37
N LYS A 69 -1.61 56.07 -15.00
CA LYS A 69 -2.48 56.65 -16.03
C LYS A 69 -1.65 57.24 -17.18
N GLY A 70 -2.29 57.50 -18.34
CA GLY A 70 -1.68 58.14 -19.47
C GLY A 70 -0.93 57.25 -20.44
N GLY A 71 -0.88 55.93 -20.24
CA GLY A 71 -0.16 55.02 -21.11
C GLY A 71 -1.03 54.12 -22.02
N GLY A 72 -2.37 54.24 -21.92
CA GLY A 72 -3.31 53.42 -22.74
C GLY A 72 -3.26 51.92 -22.52
N GLY A 73 -2.29 51.38 -21.75
CA GLY A 73 -2.07 49.96 -21.53
C GLY A 73 -2.54 49.46 -20.18
N ALA A 74 -2.39 48.16 -19.95
CA ALA A 74 -2.70 47.49 -18.69
C ALA A 74 -1.86 48.03 -17.52
N ARG A 75 -2.35 47.91 -16.31
CA ARG A 75 -1.70 48.33 -15.03
C ARG A 75 -1.01 47.14 -14.39
N PRO A 76 0.16 46.69 -14.83
CA PRO A 76 0.72 45.37 -14.50
C PRO A 76 1.33 45.25 -13.10
N GLY A 77 1.49 46.36 -12.39
CA GLY A 77 2.21 46.37 -11.12
C GLY A 77 3.72 46.11 -11.29
N ASP A 78 4.24 45.14 -10.56
CA ASP A 78 5.66 44.75 -10.61
C ASP A 78 5.94 43.57 -11.56
N ILE A 79 7.22 43.29 -11.79
CA ILE A 79 7.67 42.21 -12.67
C ILE A 79 7.38 40.82 -12.13
N LYS A 80 7.26 40.68 -10.79
CA LYS A 80 7.02 39.40 -10.09
C LYS A 80 5.54 38.99 -10.06
N SER A 81 4.64 39.82 -10.59
CA SER A 81 3.21 39.53 -10.61
C SER A 81 2.91 38.25 -11.37
N GLY A 82 1.99 37.44 -10.87
CA GLY A 82 1.56 36.18 -11.48
C GLY A 82 0.86 36.29 -12.83
N VAL A 83 0.47 37.52 -13.25
CA VAL A 83 -0.10 37.79 -14.58
C VAL A 83 0.98 37.96 -15.66
N ARG A 84 2.25 37.99 -15.25
CA ARG A 84 3.37 38.14 -16.17
C ARG A 84 4.09 36.83 -16.40
N VAL A 85 4.63 36.66 -17.61
CA VAL A 85 5.52 35.55 -17.94
C VAL A 85 6.78 35.67 -17.05
N GLY A 86 7.15 34.59 -16.37
CA GLY A 86 8.23 34.59 -15.39
C GLY A 86 7.87 35.12 -13.99
N GLY A 87 6.63 35.55 -13.78
CA GLY A 87 6.13 35.93 -12.45
C GLY A 87 5.84 34.75 -11.54
N GLY A 88 5.52 35.04 -10.27
CA GLY A 88 5.20 34.03 -9.27
C GLY A 88 3.91 33.26 -9.56
N ARG A 89 3.88 31.99 -9.15
CA ARG A 89 2.69 31.14 -9.28
C ARG A 89 1.59 31.61 -8.30
N MET A 90 0.38 31.86 -8.82
CA MET A 90 -0.79 32.16 -8.02
C MET A 90 -1.40 30.84 -7.51
N PHE A 91 -1.69 30.73 -6.21
CA PHE A 91 -2.28 29.54 -5.58
C PHE A 91 -1.57 28.20 -5.97
N GLY A 92 -0.27 28.27 -6.12
CA GLY A 92 0.50 27.08 -6.43
C GLY A 92 0.62 26.13 -5.23
N PRO A 93 1.08 24.88 -5.47
CA PRO A 93 1.25 23.93 -4.41
C PRO A 93 2.28 24.40 -3.38
N THR A 94 1.97 24.19 -2.12
CA THR A 94 2.87 24.40 -0.98
C THR A 94 3.13 23.08 -0.28
N PRO A 95 4.30 22.87 0.34
CA PRO A 95 4.56 21.67 1.12
C PRO A 95 3.50 21.52 2.22
N ARG A 96 2.94 20.31 2.34
CA ARG A 96 1.95 19.99 3.37
C ARG A 96 2.03 18.54 3.79
N ASP A 97 1.63 18.26 5.01
CA ASP A 97 1.41 16.91 5.51
C ASP A 97 0.05 16.39 5.04
N TYR A 98 0.04 15.15 4.56
CA TYR A 98 -1.16 14.43 4.13
C TYR A 98 -1.60 13.37 5.13
N SER A 99 -0.81 13.13 6.19
CA SER A 99 -1.06 12.09 7.17
C SER A 99 -2.29 12.38 8.02
N PHE A 100 -3.00 11.34 8.41
CA PHE A 100 -4.07 11.41 9.39
C PHE A 100 -4.14 10.10 10.20
N LYS A 101 -4.75 10.18 11.38
CA LYS A 101 -4.91 9.04 12.27
C LYS A 101 -6.30 8.42 12.16
N LEU A 102 -6.35 7.08 12.30
CA LEU A 102 -7.57 6.32 12.55
C LEU A 102 -7.51 5.63 13.90
N ASN A 103 -8.67 5.43 14.50
CA ASN A 103 -8.81 4.71 15.75
C ASN A 103 -8.35 3.24 15.62
N LYS A 104 -7.68 2.72 16.64
CA LYS A 104 -7.16 1.33 16.64
C LYS A 104 -8.25 0.30 16.36
N LYS A 105 -9.45 0.46 16.95
CA LYS A 105 -10.58 -0.45 16.74
C LYS A 105 -11.05 -0.48 15.28
N VAL A 106 -11.07 0.69 14.59
CA VAL A 106 -11.44 0.78 13.16
C VAL A 106 -10.41 0.05 12.29
N LYS A 107 -9.11 0.21 12.57
CA LYS A 107 -8.05 -0.53 11.86
C LYS A 107 -8.14 -2.05 12.06
N GLN A 108 -8.46 -2.48 13.28
CA GLN A 108 -8.67 -3.90 13.56
C GLN A 108 -9.87 -4.46 12.80
N LEU A 109 -10.99 -3.72 12.78
CA LEU A 109 -12.19 -4.11 12.03
C LEU A 109 -11.88 -4.18 10.52
N ALA A 110 -11.20 -3.18 9.97
CA ALA A 110 -10.79 -3.16 8.57
C ALA A 110 -9.94 -4.37 8.18
N ARG A 111 -8.93 -4.70 9.00
CA ARG A 111 -8.07 -5.87 8.78
C ARG A 111 -8.83 -7.19 8.82
N LYS A 112 -9.68 -7.37 9.83
CA LYS A 112 -10.55 -8.55 9.94
C LYS A 112 -11.50 -8.65 8.74
N SER A 113 -12.11 -7.54 8.33
CA SER A 113 -13.00 -7.48 7.15
C SER A 113 -12.28 -7.90 5.87
N ALA A 114 -11.04 -7.44 5.66
CA ALA A 114 -10.24 -7.83 4.50
C ALA A 114 -9.90 -9.33 4.52
N LEU A 115 -9.61 -9.91 5.68
CA LEU A 115 -9.37 -11.34 5.83
C LEU A 115 -10.64 -12.17 5.61
N SER A 116 -11.80 -11.71 6.11
CA SER A 116 -13.10 -12.35 5.85
C SER A 116 -13.44 -12.38 4.36
N TYR A 117 -13.17 -11.32 3.61
CA TYR A 117 -13.32 -11.34 2.15
C TYR A 117 -12.46 -12.39 1.48
N LYS A 118 -11.20 -12.55 1.92
CA LYS A 118 -10.31 -13.59 1.38
C LYS A 118 -10.82 -14.99 1.70
N ALA A 119 -11.34 -15.20 2.90
CA ALA A 119 -11.92 -16.47 3.33
C ALA A 119 -13.20 -16.80 2.52
N ALA A 120 -14.14 -15.87 2.41
CA ALA A 120 -15.39 -16.07 1.67
C ALA A 120 -15.17 -16.39 0.18
N ASN A 121 -14.11 -15.86 -0.42
CA ASN A 121 -13.77 -16.11 -1.83
C ASN A 121 -12.83 -17.33 -2.01
N ASN A 122 -12.54 -18.11 -0.98
CA ASN A 122 -11.62 -19.26 -1.03
C ASN A 122 -10.23 -18.92 -1.59
N LEU A 123 -9.70 -17.75 -1.24
CA LEU A 123 -8.41 -17.25 -1.69
C LEU A 123 -7.29 -17.46 -0.65
N ILE A 124 -7.56 -18.28 0.38
CA ILE A 124 -6.59 -18.61 1.43
C ILE A 124 -6.11 -20.04 1.23
N THR A 125 -4.81 -20.23 1.22
CA THR A 125 -4.16 -21.54 1.19
C THR A 125 -3.28 -21.66 2.43
N VAL A 126 -3.37 -22.76 3.17
CA VAL A 126 -2.52 -23.03 4.33
C VAL A 126 -1.43 -24.00 3.89
N VAL A 127 -0.17 -23.65 4.14
CA VAL A 127 1.00 -24.43 3.75
C VAL A 127 1.81 -24.78 4.98
N GLU A 128 2.45 -25.92 4.98
CA GLU A 128 3.43 -26.27 6.00
C GLU A 128 4.58 -25.26 6.03
N ASN A 129 5.33 -25.26 7.14
CA ASN A 129 6.39 -24.30 7.38
C ASN A 129 7.42 -24.30 6.24
N LEU A 130 7.67 -23.12 5.68
CA LEU A 130 8.66 -22.92 4.63
C LEU A 130 10.05 -22.81 5.25
N GLN A 131 10.92 -23.77 4.97
CA GLN A 131 12.31 -23.74 5.43
C GLN A 131 13.25 -23.81 4.23
N PHE A 132 14.17 -22.85 4.16
CA PHE A 132 15.23 -22.81 3.17
C PHE A 132 16.59 -22.78 3.88
N GLU A 133 17.48 -23.69 3.56
CA GLU A 133 18.86 -23.67 4.06
C GLU A 133 19.64 -22.50 3.45
N THR A 134 19.49 -22.32 2.15
CA THR A 134 20.10 -21.21 1.39
C THR A 134 19.02 -20.44 0.61
N PRO A 135 19.15 -19.10 0.47
CA PRO A 135 18.17 -18.32 -0.27
C PRO A 135 18.29 -18.60 -1.78
N LYS A 136 17.25 -19.17 -2.39
CA LYS A 136 17.19 -19.46 -3.84
C LYS A 136 15.83 -19.10 -4.42
N THR A 137 15.81 -18.22 -5.42
CA THR A 137 14.60 -17.79 -6.12
C THR A 137 13.94 -18.92 -6.93
N LYS A 138 14.73 -19.87 -7.47
CA LYS A 138 14.21 -21.02 -8.21
C LYS A 138 13.33 -21.92 -7.33
N GLU A 139 13.74 -22.16 -6.09
CA GLU A 139 12.96 -22.95 -5.13
C GLU A 139 11.63 -22.28 -4.80
N MET A 140 11.65 -20.96 -4.52
CA MET A 140 10.41 -20.19 -4.27
C MET A 140 9.50 -20.21 -5.50
N LEU A 141 10.04 -20.09 -6.70
CA LEU A 141 9.25 -20.16 -7.94
C LEU A 141 8.62 -21.53 -8.14
N SER A 142 9.36 -22.63 -7.85
CA SER A 142 8.81 -23.99 -7.95
C SER A 142 7.68 -24.22 -6.94
N ILE A 143 7.81 -23.72 -5.71
CA ILE A 143 6.75 -23.78 -4.70
C ILE A 143 5.51 -23.00 -5.17
N ALA A 144 5.69 -21.78 -5.68
CA ALA A 144 4.58 -20.98 -6.18
C ALA A 144 3.85 -21.63 -7.37
N LYS A 145 4.59 -22.36 -8.24
CA LYS A 145 4.03 -23.18 -9.32
C LYS A 145 3.22 -24.37 -8.78
N ASN A 146 3.78 -25.11 -7.83
CA ASN A 146 3.12 -26.26 -7.22
C ASN A 146 1.80 -25.86 -6.52
N LEU A 147 1.78 -24.68 -5.87
CA LEU A 147 0.59 -24.11 -5.23
C LEU A 147 -0.38 -23.43 -6.22
N GLN A 148 -0.06 -23.39 -7.53
CA GLN A 148 -0.86 -22.75 -8.58
C GLN A 148 -1.17 -21.26 -8.31
N VAL A 149 -0.21 -20.55 -7.70
CA VAL A 149 -0.34 -19.13 -7.36
C VAL A 149 0.61 -18.20 -8.13
N VAL A 150 1.37 -18.72 -9.11
CA VAL A 150 2.38 -17.94 -9.87
C VAL A 150 1.76 -16.75 -10.60
N ASP A 151 0.62 -16.95 -11.27
CA ASP A 151 -0.05 -15.92 -12.05
C ASP A 151 -0.91 -14.99 -11.17
N LYS A 152 -1.24 -15.46 -9.99
CA LYS A 152 -1.89 -14.68 -8.94
C LYS A 152 -0.80 -13.89 -8.19
N LYS A 153 -1.17 -12.80 -7.57
CA LYS A 153 -0.28 -12.01 -6.73
C LYS A 153 -0.29 -12.57 -5.30
N PRO A 154 0.50 -13.62 -4.97
CA PRO A 154 0.43 -14.26 -3.67
C PRO A 154 1.08 -13.39 -2.59
N LEU A 155 0.43 -13.36 -1.44
CA LEU A 155 0.97 -12.85 -0.19
C LEU A 155 1.27 -14.04 0.72
N ILE A 156 2.53 -14.26 1.01
CA ILE A 156 2.98 -15.30 1.94
C ILE A 156 3.11 -14.67 3.33
N VAL A 157 2.37 -15.19 4.29
CA VAL A 157 2.38 -14.72 5.67
C VAL A 157 3.11 -15.76 6.52
N LEU A 158 4.22 -15.34 7.09
CA LEU A 158 5.03 -16.17 7.98
C LEU A 158 4.67 -15.90 9.44
N ALA A 159 4.65 -16.93 10.27
CA ALA A 159 4.48 -16.78 11.71
C ALA A 159 5.63 -15.95 12.32
N ASN A 160 6.87 -16.28 11.96
CA ASN A 160 8.09 -15.60 12.38
C ASN A 160 8.92 -15.13 11.18
N ALA A 161 9.74 -14.11 11.38
CA ALA A 161 10.64 -13.61 10.35
C ALA A 161 11.65 -14.67 9.92
N ASN A 162 11.67 -15.02 8.63
CA ASN A 162 12.63 -15.92 8.03
C ASN A 162 13.37 -15.19 6.90
N LYS A 163 14.65 -14.86 7.15
CA LYS A 163 15.51 -14.13 6.22
C LYS A 163 15.69 -14.86 4.89
N ASN A 164 15.85 -16.20 4.92
CA ASN A 164 16.08 -16.98 3.71
C ASN A 164 14.85 -17.03 2.81
N VAL A 165 13.66 -17.16 3.39
CA VAL A 165 12.39 -17.11 2.65
C VAL A 165 12.19 -15.72 2.02
N TYR A 166 12.42 -14.66 2.79
CA TYR A 166 12.29 -13.28 2.30
C TYR A 166 13.26 -13.01 1.13
N LEU A 167 14.53 -13.37 1.26
CA LEU A 167 15.53 -13.17 0.20
C LEU A 167 15.22 -13.99 -1.05
N SER A 168 14.66 -15.19 -0.90
CA SER A 168 14.25 -16.06 -2.01
C SER A 168 13.06 -15.49 -2.80
N ALA A 169 12.15 -14.79 -2.12
CA ALA A 169 10.95 -14.22 -2.73
C ALA A 169 11.15 -12.79 -3.26
N ARG A 170 12.04 -12.01 -2.67
CA ARG A 170 12.21 -10.57 -2.93
C ARG A 170 12.40 -10.20 -4.40
N ASN A 171 13.10 -11.03 -5.18
CA ASN A 171 13.33 -10.78 -6.61
C ASN A 171 12.11 -11.10 -7.49
N LEU A 172 11.11 -11.80 -6.97
CA LEU A 172 9.90 -12.15 -7.72
C LEU A 172 8.90 -10.98 -7.65
N THR A 173 8.61 -10.35 -8.79
CA THR A 173 7.84 -9.09 -8.86
C THR A 173 6.41 -9.19 -8.32
N ARG A 174 5.82 -10.39 -8.32
CA ARG A 174 4.43 -10.60 -7.88
C ARG A 174 4.30 -11.21 -6.49
N VAL A 175 5.36 -11.81 -5.96
CA VAL A 175 5.34 -12.50 -4.67
C VAL A 175 5.73 -11.54 -3.56
N ASN A 176 4.87 -11.40 -2.54
CA ASN A 176 5.18 -10.65 -1.34
C ASN A 176 5.24 -11.58 -0.14
N VAL A 177 6.21 -11.35 0.74
CA VAL A 177 6.38 -12.07 2.00
C VAL A 177 6.33 -11.08 3.14
N VAL A 178 5.47 -11.34 4.12
CA VAL A 178 5.31 -10.52 5.33
C VAL A 178 5.22 -11.42 6.55
N THR A 179 5.52 -10.86 7.71
CA THR A 179 5.23 -11.53 8.97
C THR A 179 3.79 -11.26 9.41
N ALA A 180 3.23 -12.11 10.27
CA ALA A 180 1.89 -11.92 10.80
C ALA A 180 1.74 -10.57 11.54
N SER A 181 2.81 -10.07 12.16
CA SER A 181 2.86 -8.77 12.85
C SER A 181 2.80 -7.57 11.90
N GLU A 182 3.34 -7.70 10.68
CA GLU A 182 3.37 -6.64 9.65
C GLU A 182 2.12 -6.62 8.77
N LEU A 183 1.24 -7.61 8.94
CA LEU A 183 0.03 -7.75 8.14
C LEU A 183 -0.86 -6.51 8.29
N ASN A 184 -1.17 -5.85 7.18
CA ASN A 184 -2.06 -4.69 7.13
C ASN A 184 -3.14 -4.87 6.06
N THR A 185 -4.21 -4.08 6.16
CA THR A 185 -5.37 -4.16 5.27
C THR A 185 -5.00 -3.95 3.79
N TYR A 186 -4.11 -3.01 3.51
CA TYR A 186 -3.69 -2.71 2.13
C TYR A 186 -2.96 -3.90 1.49
N VAL A 187 -2.03 -4.52 2.20
CA VAL A 187 -1.24 -5.66 1.68
C VAL A 187 -2.14 -6.87 1.44
N VAL A 188 -3.10 -7.14 2.35
CA VAL A 188 -4.08 -8.23 2.18
C VAL A 188 -4.96 -8.02 0.95
N LEU A 189 -5.47 -6.80 0.73
CA LEU A 189 -6.34 -6.51 -0.42
C LEU A 189 -5.57 -6.48 -1.75
N ASN A 190 -4.34 -5.97 -1.73
CA ASN A 190 -3.49 -5.87 -2.91
C ASN A 190 -3.03 -7.25 -3.43
N ALA A 191 -3.03 -8.27 -2.57
CA ALA A 191 -2.78 -9.65 -2.94
C ALA A 191 -4.04 -10.28 -3.56
N GLN A 192 -3.87 -11.17 -4.54
CA GLN A 192 -4.98 -11.98 -5.07
C GLN A 192 -5.18 -13.26 -4.28
N SER A 193 -4.10 -13.88 -3.81
CA SER A 193 -4.15 -15.07 -2.96
C SER A 193 -3.34 -14.85 -1.68
N LEU A 194 -3.78 -15.48 -0.60
CA LEU A 194 -3.14 -15.43 0.71
C LEU A 194 -2.62 -16.83 1.05
N VAL A 195 -1.34 -16.95 1.32
CA VAL A 195 -0.67 -18.19 1.72
C VAL A 195 -0.24 -18.05 3.16
N LEU A 196 -0.81 -18.84 4.05
CA LEU A 196 -0.49 -18.87 5.49
C LEU A 196 0.44 -20.05 5.79
N THR A 197 1.46 -19.83 6.64
CA THR A 197 2.39 -20.88 7.07
C THR A 197 2.31 -21.09 8.58
#